data_8b5ee022c16b7ba36e11bef1f7ce8e87
#
_entry.id   8b5ee022c16b7ba36e11bef1f7ce8e87
#
_cell.length_a   1.000
_cell.length_b   1.000
_cell.length_c   1.000
_cell.angle_alpha   90.00
_cell.angle_beta   90.00
_cell.angle_gamma   90.00
#
_symmetry.space_group_name_H-M   'P 1'
#
loop_
_entity.id
_entity.type
_entity.pdbx_description
1 polymer ?
#
loop_
_entity_poly.entity_id
_entity_poly.type
_entity_poly.pdbx_seq_one_letter_code
_entity_poly.pdbx_strand_id
1 'polypeptide(L)'
;MKITRMTLLELSEAMQRGDLTSREVTQAYLDRIHQVEGKVQAYISLNEEEALRQADECDKKRQQGEKVSPLCGIPVAVKDNICVKGGKTTCASKMLADFVSPYSATVWEKLQAAGCVLLGKTNLDEFAMGSSTENSAFHPTHNPRDLSRVPGGSSGGSASCVAADEAPFSLGSDTGGSIRQPAAFCGVVGMKPTYGMVSRYGLVAFASSLDQIGPMTKNVADNALVLDAIAGYDCRDTTSIKRGYTPMNREMKAGVKGLRIGLPKEMFGEGLSADVRKAVMNAAKTLERLGATVKEVSIPSLKVALPAYYVLSSAEASSNLARFDGVRYGHRAAEYADLEELYLKSRSEGFGAEVKRRILLGTYTLSAGYFDAYYKKALQVRTLVIRELNAVQKDVDCLLSPVAPTTAYKIGEKTMSPLEMYLGDIDTVPVNIAGIPGLSLPCGLDRAGLPVGVQLMGATFSEPLLYRVGYALEETLGEICKEATL
;
A
#
# COMPACT_ATOMS: atom_id res chain seq x y z
N MET A 1 18.34 23.04 0.94
CA MET A 1 17.26 22.10 1.29
C MET A 1 17.89 20.75 1.59
N LYS A 2 17.42 19.99 2.59
CA LYS A 2 17.96 18.62 2.82
C LYS A 2 17.61 17.73 1.63
N ILE A 3 18.55 16.94 1.13
CA ILE A 3 18.35 15.99 0.02
C ILE A 3 17.14 15.07 0.28
N THR A 4 17.00 14.57 1.51
CA THR A 4 15.94 13.65 1.91
C THR A 4 14.53 14.29 1.91
N ARG A 5 14.42 15.62 1.73
CA ARG A 5 13.14 16.35 1.66
C ARG A 5 12.77 16.76 0.23
N MET A 6 13.66 16.58 -0.73
CA MET A 6 13.38 16.88 -2.13
C MET A 6 12.35 15.89 -2.70
N THR A 7 11.53 16.38 -3.61
CA THR A 7 10.61 15.54 -4.40
C THR A 7 11.38 14.69 -5.40
N LEU A 8 10.77 13.66 -5.97
CA LEU A 8 11.41 12.83 -7.00
C LEU A 8 11.81 13.66 -8.23
N LEU A 9 10.97 14.62 -8.61
CA LEU A 9 11.27 15.52 -9.73
C LEU A 9 12.45 16.43 -9.41
N GLU A 10 12.50 17.04 -8.22
CA GLU A 10 13.63 17.90 -7.80
C GLU A 10 14.94 17.11 -7.73
N LEU A 11 14.92 15.88 -7.19
CA LEU A 11 16.09 15.00 -7.18
C LEU A 11 16.54 14.66 -8.61
N SER A 12 15.59 14.29 -9.49
CA SER A 12 15.86 13.98 -10.89
C SER A 12 16.50 15.15 -11.63
N GLU A 13 15.91 16.35 -11.48
CA GLU A 13 16.42 17.57 -12.11
C GLU A 13 17.81 17.97 -11.57
N ALA A 14 18.03 17.89 -10.25
CA ALA A 14 19.31 18.18 -9.64
C ALA A 14 20.42 17.24 -10.15
N MET A 15 20.12 15.93 -10.24
CA MET A 15 21.06 14.96 -10.81
C MET A 15 21.29 15.17 -12.31
N GLN A 16 20.28 15.62 -13.06
CA GLN A 16 20.41 15.92 -14.48
C GLN A 16 21.27 17.16 -14.75
N ARG A 17 21.19 18.18 -13.88
CA ARG A 17 22.06 19.38 -13.95
C ARG A 17 23.47 19.11 -13.44
N GLY A 18 23.73 17.99 -12.76
CA GLY A 18 24.99 17.69 -12.12
C GLY A 18 25.20 18.39 -10.77
N ASP A 19 24.14 18.93 -10.19
CA ASP A 19 24.13 19.55 -8.84
C ASP A 19 24.26 18.49 -7.74
N LEU A 20 23.78 17.26 -8.02
CA LEU A 20 23.85 16.08 -7.16
C LEU A 20 24.23 14.85 -7.98
N THR A 21 24.89 13.88 -7.35
CA THR A 21 25.07 12.54 -7.88
C THR A 21 24.07 11.56 -7.26
N SER A 22 23.79 10.45 -7.95
CA SER A 22 22.99 9.36 -7.40
C SER A 22 23.59 8.80 -6.12
N ARG A 23 24.94 8.73 -6.06
CA ARG A 23 25.68 8.29 -4.88
C ARG A 23 25.45 9.20 -3.69
N GLU A 24 25.51 10.53 -3.87
CA GLU A 24 25.24 11.50 -2.80
C GLU A 24 23.78 11.40 -2.30
N VAL A 25 22.84 11.27 -3.22
CA VAL A 25 21.41 11.07 -2.88
C VAL A 25 21.24 9.77 -2.08
N THR A 26 21.78 8.66 -2.56
CA THR A 26 21.67 7.36 -1.87
C THR A 26 22.31 7.40 -0.49
N GLN A 27 23.52 7.99 -0.37
CA GLN A 27 24.20 8.14 0.93
C GLN A 27 23.39 8.97 1.90
N ALA A 28 22.78 10.08 1.46
CA ALA A 28 21.94 10.92 2.32
C ALA A 28 20.73 10.16 2.91
N TYR A 29 20.13 9.24 2.15
CA TYR A 29 19.06 8.39 2.66
C TYR A 29 19.59 7.29 3.58
N LEU A 30 20.73 6.67 3.29
CA LEU A 30 21.37 5.70 4.21
C LEU A 30 21.76 6.36 5.54
N ASP A 31 22.33 7.57 5.50
CA ASP A 31 22.65 8.34 6.71
C ASP A 31 21.39 8.65 7.53
N ARG A 32 20.26 8.95 6.85
CA ARG A 32 18.98 9.17 7.53
C ARG A 32 18.45 7.89 8.15
N ILE A 33 18.52 6.75 7.46
CA ILE A 33 18.17 5.44 8.01
C ILE A 33 18.98 5.17 9.28
N HIS A 34 20.29 5.32 9.26
CA HIS A 34 21.15 5.12 10.44
C HIS A 34 20.77 6.02 11.64
N GLN A 35 20.24 7.22 11.36
CA GLN A 35 19.82 8.14 12.43
C GLN A 35 18.51 7.75 13.12
N VAL A 36 17.55 7.16 12.38
CA VAL A 36 16.16 7.04 12.88
C VAL A 36 15.60 5.63 12.88
N GLU A 37 16.16 4.69 12.11
CA GLU A 37 15.63 3.32 11.95
C GLU A 37 15.59 2.54 13.29
N GLY A 38 16.52 2.81 14.20
CA GLY A 38 16.48 2.26 15.55
C GLY A 38 15.22 2.62 16.36
N LYS A 39 14.47 3.68 15.94
CA LYS A 39 13.22 4.11 16.55
C LYS A 39 12.00 3.73 15.71
N VAL A 40 12.10 3.83 14.37
CA VAL A 40 11.00 3.62 13.44
C VAL A 40 10.79 2.14 13.12
N GLN A 41 11.86 1.40 12.94
CA GLN A 41 11.85 -0.03 12.60
C GLN A 41 11.00 -0.30 11.34
N ALA A 42 11.26 0.47 10.28
CA ALA A 42 10.54 0.37 9.01
C ALA A 42 11.05 -0.76 8.12
N TYR A 43 12.32 -1.19 8.28
CA TYR A 43 12.96 -2.17 7.41
C TYR A 43 13.15 -3.52 8.12
N ILE A 44 13.05 -4.62 7.34
CA ILE A 44 13.51 -5.95 7.74
C ILE A 44 14.98 -6.16 7.31
N SER A 45 15.36 -5.61 6.17
CA SER A 45 16.73 -5.71 5.66
C SER A 45 17.12 -4.50 4.81
N LEU A 46 18.40 -4.14 4.88
CA LEU A 46 19.03 -3.08 4.08
C LEU A 46 20.05 -3.67 3.11
N ASN A 47 20.26 -2.99 1.98
CA ASN A 47 21.18 -3.39 0.91
C ASN A 47 22.23 -2.30 0.66
N GLU A 48 22.88 -1.77 1.70
CA GLU A 48 23.70 -0.55 1.66
C GLU A 48 24.80 -0.58 0.59
N GLU A 49 25.65 -1.60 0.60
CA GLU A 49 26.75 -1.74 -0.37
C GLU A 49 26.24 -1.84 -1.80
N GLU A 50 25.21 -2.66 -2.00
CA GLU A 50 24.59 -2.86 -3.32
C GLU A 50 23.87 -1.59 -3.80
N ALA A 51 23.22 -0.84 -2.89
CA ALA A 51 22.58 0.43 -3.21
C ALA A 51 23.61 1.46 -3.70
N LEU A 52 24.74 1.60 -3.01
CA LEU A 52 25.81 2.50 -3.43
C LEU A 52 26.41 2.07 -4.77
N ARG A 53 26.58 0.76 -5.01
CA ARG A 53 27.05 0.24 -6.30
C ARG A 53 26.07 0.57 -7.44
N GLN A 54 24.76 0.38 -7.22
CA GLN A 54 23.71 0.75 -8.18
C GLN A 54 23.69 2.25 -8.46
N ALA A 55 23.90 3.07 -7.44
CA ALA A 55 24.01 4.52 -7.58
C ALA A 55 25.21 4.92 -8.45
N ASP A 56 26.40 4.34 -8.22
CA ASP A 56 27.58 4.57 -9.03
C ASP A 56 27.37 4.19 -10.52
N GLU A 57 26.61 3.12 -10.78
CA GLU A 57 26.25 2.73 -12.15
C GLU A 57 25.34 3.76 -12.84
N CYS A 58 24.39 4.35 -12.09
CA CYS A 58 23.54 5.41 -12.61
C CYS A 58 24.33 6.69 -12.90
N ASP A 59 25.30 7.05 -12.05
CA ASP A 59 26.15 8.20 -12.27
C ASP A 59 27.06 8.01 -13.50
N LYS A 60 27.61 6.81 -13.71
CA LYS A 60 28.38 6.48 -14.92
C LYS A 60 27.56 6.65 -16.20
N LYS A 61 26.30 6.18 -16.23
CA LYS A 61 25.38 6.35 -17.39
C LYS A 61 25.17 7.83 -17.71
N ARG A 62 24.95 8.68 -16.69
CA ARG A 62 24.82 10.14 -16.88
C ARG A 62 26.08 10.77 -17.41
N GLN A 63 27.25 10.42 -16.85
CA GLN A 63 28.54 10.92 -17.32
C GLN A 63 28.83 10.54 -18.79
N GLN A 64 28.31 9.39 -19.23
CA GLN A 64 28.42 8.93 -20.62
C GLN A 64 27.40 9.60 -21.56
N GLY A 65 26.53 10.48 -21.02
CA GLY A 65 25.50 11.18 -21.80
C GLY A 65 24.32 10.30 -22.23
N GLU A 66 24.12 9.15 -21.56
CA GLU A 66 23.00 8.27 -21.87
C GLU A 66 21.66 8.96 -21.52
N LYS A 67 20.65 8.73 -22.35
CA LYS A 67 19.28 9.15 -22.03
C LYS A 67 18.70 8.24 -20.96
N VAL A 68 18.57 8.75 -19.75
CA VAL A 68 18.08 8.00 -18.59
C VAL A 68 16.64 8.36 -18.22
N SER A 69 15.96 7.45 -17.51
CA SER A 69 14.64 7.68 -16.93
C SER A 69 14.70 8.79 -15.84
N PRO A 70 13.61 9.55 -15.61
CA PRO A 70 13.51 10.45 -14.44
C PRO A 70 13.75 9.77 -13.09
N LEU A 71 13.51 8.45 -13.00
CA LEU A 71 13.74 7.66 -11.79
C LEU A 71 15.16 7.07 -11.69
N CYS A 72 16.02 7.27 -12.68
CA CYS A 72 17.39 6.76 -12.65
C CYS A 72 18.17 7.35 -11.48
N GLY A 73 18.78 6.48 -10.66
CA GLY A 73 19.53 6.88 -9.47
C GLY A 73 18.68 7.32 -8.28
N ILE A 74 17.36 7.21 -8.37
CA ILE A 74 16.46 7.49 -7.24
C ILE A 74 16.37 6.26 -6.33
N PRO A 75 16.63 6.39 -5.01
CA PRO A 75 16.47 5.31 -4.06
C PRO A 75 15.00 4.89 -3.87
N VAL A 76 14.77 3.61 -3.55
CA VAL A 76 13.43 3.05 -3.28
C VAL A 76 13.46 1.99 -2.20
N ALA A 77 12.41 1.96 -1.38
CA ALA A 77 12.13 0.88 -0.44
C ALA A 77 11.02 -0.02 -0.98
N VAL A 78 11.12 -1.34 -0.79
CA VAL A 78 10.18 -2.30 -1.35
C VAL A 78 9.63 -3.21 -0.25
N LYS A 79 8.29 -3.31 -0.15
CA LYS A 79 7.63 -4.19 0.83
C LYS A 79 8.14 -5.63 0.72
N ASP A 80 8.38 -6.28 1.85
CA ASP A 80 9.07 -7.58 1.88
C ASP A 80 8.18 -8.79 1.49
N ASN A 81 7.05 -8.55 0.85
CA ASN A 81 6.27 -9.56 0.12
C ASN A 81 6.41 -9.42 -1.41
N ILE A 82 7.22 -8.48 -1.90
CA ILE A 82 7.54 -8.28 -3.32
C ILE A 82 8.93 -8.87 -3.58
N CYS A 83 9.01 -9.85 -4.47
CA CYS A 83 10.23 -10.60 -4.78
C CYS A 83 11.28 -9.72 -5.47
N VAL A 84 12.52 -9.80 -4.96
CA VAL A 84 13.73 -9.27 -5.59
C VAL A 84 14.73 -10.41 -5.70
N LYS A 85 15.17 -10.72 -6.92
CA LYS A 85 16.10 -11.83 -7.18
C LYS A 85 17.40 -11.70 -6.38
N GLY A 86 17.77 -12.77 -5.70
CA GLY A 86 18.96 -12.81 -4.84
C GLY A 86 18.80 -12.13 -3.49
N GLY A 87 17.69 -11.43 -3.26
CA GLY A 87 17.33 -10.83 -1.96
C GLY A 87 16.35 -11.71 -1.15
N LYS A 88 16.35 -11.52 0.16
CA LYS A 88 15.34 -12.15 1.03
C LYS A 88 13.94 -11.61 0.72
N THR A 89 12.95 -12.49 0.81
CA THR A 89 11.52 -12.16 0.73
C THR A 89 10.80 -12.97 1.79
N THR A 90 10.73 -12.42 2.99
CA THR A 90 10.29 -13.14 4.18
C THR A 90 8.79 -13.05 4.45
N CYS A 91 8.10 -12.07 3.85
CA CYS A 91 6.72 -11.73 4.18
C CYS A 91 6.50 -11.45 5.67
N ALA A 92 7.53 -10.98 6.37
CA ALA A 92 7.55 -10.80 7.83
C ALA A 92 7.14 -12.06 8.61
N SER A 93 7.43 -13.26 8.09
CA SER A 93 7.07 -14.56 8.64
C SER A 93 8.28 -15.41 8.94
N LYS A 94 8.23 -16.16 10.05
CA LYS A 94 9.22 -17.22 10.33
C LYS A 94 9.21 -18.29 9.24
N MET A 95 8.05 -18.52 8.60
CA MET A 95 7.90 -19.47 7.51
C MET A 95 8.87 -19.21 6.35
N LEU A 96 9.16 -17.96 6.05
CA LEU A 96 10.04 -17.56 4.94
C LEU A 96 11.28 -16.76 5.39
N ALA A 97 11.66 -16.82 6.67
CA ALA A 97 12.74 -16.00 7.24
C ALA A 97 14.08 -16.10 6.47
N ASP A 98 14.37 -17.26 5.89
CA ASP A 98 15.60 -17.52 5.13
C ASP A 98 15.36 -17.71 3.62
N PHE A 99 14.15 -17.42 3.14
CA PHE A 99 13.84 -17.58 1.73
C PHE A 99 14.49 -16.47 0.91
N VAL A 100 15.38 -16.86 0.00
CA VAL A 100 16.00 -16.00 -1.02
C VAL A 100 15.28 -16.19 -2.33
N SER A 101 14.75 -15.12 -2.90
CA SER A 101 13.96 -15.20 -4.13
C SER A 101 14.83 -15.53 -5.35
N PRO A 102 14.48 -16.58 -6.14
CA PRO A 102 15.20 -16.91 -7.36
C PRO A 102 14.84 -16.03 -8.57
N TYR A 103 13.83 -15.17 -8.44
CA TYR A 103 13.34 -14.25 -9.48
C TYR A 103 12.85 -12.93 -8.91
N SER A 104 12.71 -11.93 -9.76
CA SER A 104 12.16 -10.63 -9.40
C SER A 104 10.69 -10.47 -9.77
N ALA A 105 9.97 -9.67 -8.99
CA ALA A 105 8.66 -9.18 -9.37
C ALA A 105 8.76 -8.23 -10.58
N THR A 106 7.75 -8.24 -11.44
CA THR A 106 7.70 -7.34 -12.61
C THR A 106 7.86 -5.87 -12.24
N VAL A 107 7.27 -5.45 -11.14
CA VAL A 107 7.40 -4.06 -10.66
C VAL A 107 8.84 -3.72 -10.33
N TRP A 108 9.60 -4.65 -9.72
CA TRP A 108 11.01 -4.42 -9.45
C TRP A 108 11.83 -4.43 -10.74
N GLU A 109 11.60 -5.36 -11.66
CA GLU A 109 12.28 -5.39 -12.97
C GLU A 109 12.10 -4.06 -13.72
N LYS A 110 10.89 -3.47 -13.68
CA LYS A 110 10.60 -2.16 -14.30
C LYS A 110 11.34 -1.02 -13.59
N LEU A 111 11.34 -0.97 -12.26
CA LEU A 111 12.07 0.05 -11.50
C LEU A 111 13.59 -0.10 -11.68
N GLN A 112 14.10 -1.31 -11.69
CA GLN A 112 15.51 -1.60 -11.97
C GLN A 112 15.90 -1.16 -13.40
N ALA A 113 15.06 -1.46 -14.39
CA ALA A 113 15.26 -0.98 -15.76
C ALA A 113 15.20 0.55 -15.88
N ALA A 114 14.39 1.21 -15.05
CA ALA A 114 14.36 2.66 -14.93
C ALA A 114 15.59 3.23 -14.20
N GLY A 115 16.42 2.37 -13.59
CA GLY A 115 17.63 2.75 -12.87
C GLY A 115 17.38 3.13 -11.41
N CYS A 116 16.27 2.72 -10.79
CA CYS A 116 16.07 2.91 -9.35
C CYS A 116 17.08 2.12 -8.51
N VAL A 117 17.42 2.66 -7.34
CA VAL A 117 18.38 2.09 -6.39
C VAL A 117 17.63 1.44 -5.23
N LEU A 118 17.83 0.14 -4.97
CA LEU A 118 17.15 -0.57 -3.88
C LEU A 118 17.83 -0.31 -2.53
N LEU A 119 17.18 0.44 -1.64
CA LEU A 119 17.66 0.64 -0.26
C LEU A 119 17.49 -0.60 0.61
N GLY A 120 16.33 -1.26 0.51
CA GLY A 120 16.01 -2.40 1.36
C GLY A 120 14.58 -2.87 1.25
N LYS A 121 14.25 -3.85 2.12
CA LYS A 121 12.94 -4.50 2.21
C LYS A 121 12.23 -4.04 3.46
N THR A 122 11.01 -3.48 3.29
CA THR A 122 10.26 -2.89 4.40
C THR A 122 9.39 -3.91 5.13
N ASN A 123 9.23 -3.68 6.43
CA ASN A 123 8.42 -4.49 7.33
C ASN A 123 6.92 -4.40 6.99
N LEU A 124 6.17 -5.42 7.39
CA LEU A 124 4.75 -5.57 7.10
C LEU A 124 4.07 -6.46 8.15
N ASP A 125 2.74 -6.48 8.19
CA ASP A 125 2.03 -7.57 8.86
C ASP A 125 2.29 -8.89 8.13
N GLU A 126 2.47 -9.98 8.86
CA GLU A 126 2.83 -11.30 8.33
C GLU A 126 1.92 -11.72 7.16
N PHE A 127 2.53 -12.05 6.00
CA PHE A 127 1.83 -12.36 4.73
C PHE A 127 0.78 -11.32 4.31
N ALA A 128 1.00 -10.05 4.66
CA ALA A 128 0.07 -8.94 4.43
C ALA A 128 -1.28 -9.08 5.17
N MET A 129 -1.33 -9.86 6.25
CA MET A 129 -2.54 -10.11 7.06
C MET A 129 -2.51 -9.30 8.35
N GLY A 130 -3.10 -8.13 8.31
CA GLY A 130 -3.19 -7.17 9.41
C GLY A 130 -3.38 -5.75 8.92
N SER A 131 -3.57 -4.83 9.87
CA SER A 131 -3.82 -3.40 9.61
C SER A 131 -3.00 -2.49 10.51
N SER A 132 -1.88 -3.01 11.11
CA SER A 132 -1.11 -2.26 12.11
C SER A 132 0.40 -2.42 11.99
N THR A 133 0.89 -3.45 11.30
CA THR A 133 2.31 -3.87 11.23
C THR A 133 2.87 -4.29 12.60
N GLU A 134 1.99 -4.75 13.48
CA GLU A 134 2.34 -5.40 14.76
C GLU A 134 2.49 -6.93 14.61
N ASN A 135 1.90 -7.52 13.56
CA ASN A 135 1.92 -8.96 13.31
C ASN A 135 3.19 -9.44 12.60
N SER A 136 4.27 -8.68 12.61
CA SER A 136 5.56 -9.12 12.07
C SER A 136 6.23 -10.13 12.98
N ALA A 137 6.86 -11.16 12.40
CA ALA A 137 7.66 -12.13 13.15
C ALA A 137 9.02 -11.55 13.62
N PHE A 138 9.42 -10.37 13.13
CA PHE A 138 10.71 -9.75 13.45
C PHE A 138 10.56 -8.67 14.53
N HIS A 139 9.79 -7.64 14.27
CA HIS A 139 9.55 -6.50 15.17
C HIS A 139 8.30 -5.72 14.71
N PRO A 140 7.63 -4.96 15.60
CA PRO A 140 6.64 -3.99 15.19
C PRO A 140 7.31 -2.80 14.49
N THR A 141 6.57 -2.11 13.63
CA THR A 141 6.98 -0.80 13.08
C THR A 141 6.28 0.31 13.82
N HIS A 142 6.98 1.41 14.06
CA HIS A 142 6.45 2.59 14.76
C HIS A 142 6.06 3.70 13.79
N ASN A 143 5.02 4.46 14.15
CA ASN A 143 4.59 5.59 13.34
C ASN A 143 5.55 6.78 13.56
N PRO A 144 6.17 7.34 12.50
CA PRO A 144 7.09 8.48 12.64
C PRO A 144 6.45 9.76 13.19
N ARG A 145 5.11 9.85 13.17
CA ARG A 145 4.36 11.01 13.72
C ARG A 145 4.21 10.93 15.24
N ASP A 146 4.15 9.70 15.78
CA ASP A 146 4.14 9.41 17.22
C ASP A 146 4.60 7.95 17.39
N LEU A 147 5.82 7.77 17.89
CA LEU A 147 6.45 6.47 18.05
C LEU A 147 5.71 5.50 18.98
N SER A 148 4.74 5.98 19.77
CA SER A 148 3.88 5.13 20.60
C SER A 148 2.71 4.51 19.83
N ARG A 149 2.55 4.86 18.55
CA ARG A 149 1.40 4.47 17.72
C ARG A 149 1.79 3.58 16.55
N VAL A 150 0.79 2.85 16.05
CA VAL A 150 0.93 2.01 14.86
C VAL A 150 1.04 2.88 13.61
N PRO A 151 1.85 2.47 12.62
CA PRO A 151 1.91 3.15 11.32
C PRO A 151 0.71 2.80 10.42
N GLY A 152 -0.13 1.89 10.86
CA GLY A 152 -1.08 1.18 10.03
C GLY A 152 -0.45 -0.03 9.33
N GLY A 153 -1.22 -0.69 8.48
CA GLY A 153 -0.80 -1.91 7.80
C GLY A 153 -1.74 -2.37 6.67
N SER A 154 -1.31 -3.40 6.01
CA SER A 154 -0.11 -4.21 6.24
C SER A 154 1.20 -3.60 5.70
N SER A 155 1.20 -2.49 4.93
CA SER A 155 2.41 -1.85 4.41
C SER A 155 2.93 -0.74 5.34
N GLY A 156 2.94 -0.98 6.67
CA GLY A 156 3.34 0.04 7.64
C GLY A 156 4.79 0.47 7.49
N GLY A 157 5.73 -0.47 7.29
CA GLY A 157 7.12 -0.14 7.03
C GLY A 157 7.30 0.71 5.77
N SER A 158 6.54 0.41 4.70
CA SER A 158 6.58 1.22 3.46
C SER A 158 6.05 2.65 3.65
N ALA A 159 5.01 2.84 4.48
CA ALA A 159 4.52 4.18 4.80
C ALA A 159 5.46 4.92 5.75
N SER A 160 5.97 4.23 6.78
CA SER A 160 6.86 4.81 7.78
C SER A 160 8.18 5.28 7.20
N CYS A 161 8.83 4.49 6.33
CA CYS A 161 10.11 4.89 5.75
C CYS A 161 9.98 6.18 4.90
N VAL A 162 8.87 6.38 4.17
CA VAL A 162 8.61 7.62 3.43
C VAL A 162 8.32 8.79 4.38
N ALA A 163 7.51 8.56 5.42
CA ALA A 163 7.16 9.60 6.40
C ALA A 163 8.34 10.01 7.30
N ALA A 164 9.33 9.12 7.52
CA ALA A 164 10.53 9.36 8.29
C ALA A 164 11.69 9.94 7.46
N ASP A 165 11.49 10.19 6.16
CA ASP A 165 12.53 10.59 5.21
C ASP A 165 13.65 9.55 5.00
N GLU A 166 13.37 8.26 5.23
CA GLU A 166 14.29 7.13 5.01
C GLU A 166 14.26 6.61 3.57
N ALA A 167 13.23 6.94 2.83
CA ALA A 167 13.14 6.70 1.38
C ALA A 167 12.32 7.81 0.71
N PRO A 168 12.67 8.21 -0.53
CA PRO A 168 11.87 9.20 -1.26
C PRO A 168 10.51 8.63 -1.69
N PHE A 169 10.45 7.34 -1.97
CA PHE A 169 9.23 6.59 -2.23
C PHE A 169 9.39 5.10 -1.87
N SER A 170 8.27 4.43 -1.76
CA SER A 170 8.24 2.98 -1.53
C SER A 170 7.15 2.29 -2.34
N LEU A 171 7.26 0.96 -2.48
CA LEU A 171 6.19 0.11 -2.96
C LEU A 171 5.54 -0.63 -1.80
N GLY A 172 4.21 -0.63 -1.79
CA GLY A 172 3.37 -1.44 -0.92
C GLY A 172 2.50 -2.44 -1.68
N SER A 173 1.70 -3.21 -0.95
CA SER A 173 0.62 -4.03 -1.50
C SER A 173 -0.68 -3.77 -0.74
N ASP A 174 -1.81 -3.81 -1.44
CA ASP A 174 -3.14 -3.48 -0.92
C ASP A 174 -4.13 -4.57 -1.30
N THR A 175 -4.66 -5.27 -0.29
CA THR A 175 -5.67 -6.34 -0.44
C THR A 175 -7.01 -5.90 0.12
N GLY A 176 -6.99 -5.05 1.16
CA GLY A 176 -8.18 -4.51 1.82
C GLY A 176 -8.01 -3.07 2.31
N GLY A 177 -6.91 -2.38 1.92
CA GLY A 177 -6.57 -1.04 2.39
C GLY A 177 -5.09 -0.89 2.72
N SER A 178 -4.29 -1.95 2.54
CA SER A 178 -2.92 -2.03 3.08
C SER A 178 -1.87 -1.11 2.43
N ILE A 179 -2.22 -0.26 1.49
CA ILE A 179 -1.45 0.92 1.04
C ILE A 179 -2.10 2.18 1.60
N ARG A 180 -3.42 2.32 1.42
CA ARG A 180 -4.16 3.56 1.68
C ARG A 180 -4.27 3.89 3.16
N GLN A 181 -4.54 2.89 4.00
CA GLN A 181 -4.68 3.09 5.44
C GLN A 181 -3.35 3.46 6.10
N PRO A 182 -2.21 2.74 5.89
CA PRO A 182 -0.94 3.19 6.46
C PRO A 182 -0.46 4.52 5.86
N ALA A 183 -0.76 4.81 4.59
CA ALA A 183 -0.50 6.14 4.02
C ALA A 183 -1.24 7.25 4.78
N ALA A 184 -2.53 7.03 5.11
CA ALA A 184 -3.32 7.97 5.91
C ALA A 184 -2.76 8.15 7.33
N PHE A 185 -2.37 7.07 8.01
CA PHE A 185 -1.86 7.10 9.39
C PHE A 185 -0.48 7.75 9.49
N CYS A 186 0.38 7.57 8.48
CA CYS A 186 1.71 8.17 8.44
C CYS A 186 1.73 9.57 7.78
N GLY A 187 0.63 10.00 7.16
CA GLY A 187 0.53 11.29 6.50
C GLY A 187 1.34 11.37 5.20
N VAL A 188 1.24 10.35 4.37
CA VAL A 188 1.84 10.25 3.03
C VAL A 188 0.77 9.93 1.98
N VAL A 189 1.13 9.99 0.70
CA VAL A 189 0.23 9.66 -0.41
C VAL A 189 0.38 8.18 -0.77
N GLY A 190 -0.75 7.46 -0.89
CA GLY A 190 -0.76 6.05 -1.27
C GLY A 190 -1.80 5.75 -2.34
N MET A 191 -1.40 5.09 -3.43
CA MET A 191 -2.31 4.71 -4.51
C MET A 191 -2.47 3.18 -4.58
N LYS A 192 -3.70 2.71 -4.46
CA LYS A 192 -4.10 1.38 -4.93
C LYS A 192 -4.65 1.53 -6.34
N PRO A 193 -3.94 1.10 -7.39
CA PRO A 193 -4.44 1.19 -8.76
C PRO A 193 -5.59 0.23 -9.03
N THR A 194 -6.22 0.37 -10.17
CA THR A 194 -7.20 -0.59 -10.71
C THR A 194 -6.60 -2.00 -10.71
N TYR A 195 -7.39 -2.99 -10.28
CA TYR A 195 -6.97 -4.39 -10.28
C TYR A 195 -6.54 -4.83 -11.68
N GLY A 196 -5.33 -5.39 -11.77
CA GLY A 196 -4.72 -5.81 -13.03
C GLY A 196 -4.01 -4.71 -13.83
N MET A 197 -3.97 -3.46 -13.36
CA MET A 197 -3.18 -2.39 -13.99
C MET A 197 -1.69 -2.56 -13.77
N VAL A 198 -1.30 -3.01 -12.59
CA VAL A 198 0.07 -3.34 -12.20
C VAL A 198 0.18 -4.85 -12.04
N SER A 199 1.19 -5.45 -12.64
CA SER A 199 1.41 -6.90 -12.57
C SER A 199 1.62 -7.36 -11.12
N ARG A 200 1.01 -8.50 -10.79
CA ARG A 200 1.18 -9.22 -9.52
C ARG A 200 2.24 -10.33 -9.61
N TYR A 201 2.89 -10.50 -10.76
CA TYR A 201 3.97 -11.48 -10.87
C TYR A 201 5.11 -11.14 -9.92
N GLY A 202 5.46 -12.09 -9.05
CA GLY A 202 6.45 -11.90 -7.99
C GLY A 202 5.95 -11.21 -6.73
N LEU A 203 4.64 -10.94 -6.62
CA LEU A 203 4.00 -10.62 -5.35
C LEU A 203 3.62 -11.92 -4.64
N VAL A 204 4.05 -12.12 -3.40
CA VAL A 204 3.59 -13.25 -2.58
C VAL A 204 2.12 -13.04 -2.24
N ALA A 205 1.27 -13.97 -2.70
CA ALA A 205 -0.18 -13.80 -2.66
C ALA A 205 -0.75 -13.94 -1.24
N PHE A 206 -1.58 -12.96 -0.85
CA PHE A 206 -2.54 -13.09 0.23
C PHE A 206 -3.89 -13.54 -0.35
N ALA A 207 -4.58 -12.67 -1.08
CA ALA A 207 -5.86 -12.96 -1.72
C ALA A 207 -5.79 -12.56 -3.20
N SER A 208 -5.61 -13.55 -4.06
CA SER A 208 -5.23 -13.36 -5.48
C SER A 208 -6.21 -12.51 -6.27
N SER A 209 -7.51 -12.52 -5.91
CA SER A 209 -8.54 -11.73 -6.58
C SER A 209 -8.67 -10.29 -6.08
N LEU A 210 -7.85 -9.88 -5.08
CA LEU A 210 -7.92 -8.59 -4.40
C LEU A 210 -6.57 -7.86 -4.35
N ASP A 211 -5.45 -8.60 -4.28
CA ASP A 211 -4.09 -8.05 -4.12
C ASP A 211 -3.71 -7.11 -5.27
N GLN A 212 -3.12 -5.96 -4.92
CA GLN A 212 -2.58 -5.02 -5.88
C GLN A 212 -1.32 -4.34 -5.33
N ILE A 213 -0.28 -4.16 -6.15
CA ILE A 213 0.91 -3.36 -5.80
C ILE A 213 0.65 -1.90 -6.18
N GLY A 214 1.16 -0.97 -5.36
CA GLY A 214 1.10 0.45 -5.67
C GLY A 214 2.12 1.28 -4.89
N PRO A 215 2.33 2.55 -5.31
CA PRO A 215 3.31 3.45 -4.74
C PRO A 215 2.83 4.17 -3.48
N MET A 216 3.80 4.51 -2.64
CA MET A 216 3.68 5.45 -1.53
C MET A 216 4.76 6.52 -1.65
N THR A 217 4.37 7.79 -1.53
CA THR A 217 5.22 8.97 -1.76
C THR A 217 4.83 10.12 -0.85
N LYS A 218 5.64 11.18 -0.83
CA LYS A 218 5.35 12.38 -0.04
C LYS A 218 4.25 13.26 -0.67
N ASN A 219 4.12 13.23 -1.99
CA ASN A 219 3.19 14.06 -2.75
C ASN A 219 2.52 13.30 -3.90
N VAL A 220 1.45 13.89 -4.44
CA VAL A 220 0.62 13.31 -5.49
C VAL A 220 1.35 13.21 -6.83
N ALA A 221 2.19 14.19 -7.16
CA ALA A 221 2.91 14.22 -8.44
C ALA A 221 3.95 13.10 -8.52
N ASP A 222 4.72 12.89 -7.45
CA ASP A 222 5.68 11.79 -7.36
C ASP A 222 4.98 10.44 -7.40
N ASN A 223 3.79 10.31 -6.78
CA ASN A 223 3.00 9.08 -6.81
C ASN A 223 2.56 8.72 -8.23
N ALA A 224 2.12 9.70 -9.00
CA ALA A 224 1.77 9.52 -10.41
C ALA A 224 2.98 9.07 -11.24
N LEU A 225 4.17 9.66 -11.02
CA LEU A 225 5.41 9.30 -11.71
C LEU A 225 5.82 7.84 -11.44
N VAL A 226 5.73 7.41 -10.19
CA VAL A 226 6.07 6.01 -9.82
C VAL A 226 5.04 5.04 -10.39
N LEU A 227 3.74 5.37 -10.35
CA LEU A 227 2.72 4.50 -10.93
C LEU A 227 2.92 4.35 -12.45
N ASP A 228 3.28 5.43 -13.17
CA ASP A 228 3.62 5.37 -14.59
C ASP A 228 4.76 4.38 -14.87
N ALA A 229 5.76 4.31 -13.99
CA ALA A 229 6.91 3.43 -14.17
C ALA A 229 6.55 1.94 -13.96
N ILE A 230 5.63 1.62 -13.04
CA ILE A 230 5.30 0.22 -12.69
C ILE A 230 4.07 -0.33 -13.39
N ALA A 231 3.17 0.52 -13.92
CA ALA A 231 1.95 0.11 -14.60
C ALA A 231 2.22 -0.57 -15.96
N GLY A 232 1.24 -1.32 -16.45
CA GLY A 232 1.22 -1.92 -17.80
C GLY A 232 1.10 -3.43 -17.81
N TYR A 233 0.78 -3.95 -18.99
CA TYR A 233 0.52 -5.38 -19.23
C TYR A 233 1.75 -6.25 -19.01
N ASP A 234 1.52 -7.39 -18.36
CA ASP A 234 2.52 -8.46 -18.18
C ASP A 234 1.89 -9.82 -18.50
N CYS A 235 2.42 -10.52 -19.50
CA CYS A 235 1.92 -11.85 -19.90
C CYS A 235 2.17 -12.95 -18.84
N ARG A 236 3.02 -12.70 -17.84
CA ARG A 236 3.28 -13.64 -16.74
C ARG A 236 2.19 -13.59 -15.65
N ASP A 237 1.37 -12.53 -15.63
CA ASP A 237 0.23 -12.39 -14.75
C ASP A 237 -1.07 -12.46 -15.53
N THR A 238 -1.81 -13.56 -15.39
CA THR A 238 -3.08 -13.79 -16.08
C THR A 238 -4.17 -12.78 -15.72
N THR A 239 -4.00 -12.06 -14.61
CA THR A 239 -4.93 -10.99 -14.18
C THR A 239 -4.55 -9.62 -14.73
N SER A 240 -3.36 -9.48 -15.34
CA SER A 240 -2.89 -8.24 -15.94
C SER A 240 -3.71 -7.88 -17.17
N ILE A 241 -4.19 -6.63 -17.24
CA ILE A 241 -5.11 -6.19 -18.28
C ILE A 241 -4.34 -5.52 -19.42
N LYS A 242 -4.52 -6.05 -20.64
CA LYS A 242 -3.96 -5.46 -21.85
C LYS A 242 -4.77 -4.23 -22.27
N ARG A 243 -4.20 -3.06 -22.08
CA ARG A 243 -4.84 -1.79 -22.40
C ARG A 243 -3.83 -0.79 -22.98
N GLY A 244 -4.32 0.20 -23.74
CA GLY A 244 -3.53 1.36 -24.15
C GLY A 244 -3.07 2.18 -22.94
N TYR A 245 -1.84 2.65 -22.99
CA TYR A 245 -1.25 3.47 -21.93
C TYR A 245 -1.85 4.88 -21.94
N THR A 246 -2.16 5.38 -20.74
CA THR A 246 -2.54 6.77 -20.49
C THR A 246 -1.64 7.31 -19.38
N PRO A 247 -0.85 8.38 -19.62
CA PRO A 247 -0.02 8.96 -18.56
C PRO A 247 -0.84 9.39 -17.36
N MET A 248 -0.36 9.07 -16.16
CA MET A 248 -1.05 9.37 -14.90
C MET A 248 -1.12 10.88 -14.63
N ASN A 249 -0.17 11.63 -15.14
CA ASN A 249 -0.09 13.09 -14.99
C ASN A 249 -0.82 13.88 -16.09
N ARG A 250 -1.50 13.21 -17.04
CA ARG A 250 -2.05 13.80 -18.28
C ARG A 250 -2.86 15.08 -18.06
N GLU A 251 -3.68 15.12 -17.01
CA GLU A 251 -4.56 16.26 -16.73
C GLU A 251 -4.38 16.77 -15.29
N MET A 252 -3.27 16.42 -14.64
CA MET A 252 -3.07 16.66 -13.22
C MET A 252 -3.26 18.13 -12.80
N LYS A 253 -2.84 19.09 -13.67
CA LYS A 253 -2.95 20.52 -13.42
C LYS A 253 -4.21 21.18 -14.00
N ALA A 254 -5.18 20.41 -14.53
CA ALA A 254 -6.38 20.95 -15.17
C ALA A 254 -7.44 21.50 -14.19
N GLY A 255 -7.19 21.36 -12.86
CA GLY A 255 -8.13 21.79 -11.83
C GLY A 255 -9.39 20.90 -11.77
N VAL A 256 -10.33 21.24 -10.90
CA VAL A 256 -11.53 20.40 -10.61
C VAL A 256 -12.84 21.06 -11.01
N LYS A 257 -12.82 22.23 -11.65
CA LYS A 257 -14.03 22.95 -12.04
C LYS A 257 -14.94 22.08 -12.92
N GLY A 258 -16.20 21.96 -12.54
CA GLY A 258 -17.23 21.20 -13.25
C GLY A 258 -17.22 19.69 -12.95
N LEU A 259 -16.26 19.16 -12.18
CA LEU A 259 -16.29 17.77 -11.75
C LEU A 259 -17.39 17.54 -10.69
N ARG A 260 -17.97 16.34 -10.70
CA ARG A 260 -19.01 15.88 -9.78
C ARG A 260 -18.38 14.90 -8.79
N ILE A 261 -18.38 15.26 -7.51
CA ILE A 261 -17.80 14.47 -6.42
C ILE A 261 -18.94 13.89 -5.56
N GLY A 262 -18.98 12.56 -5.41
CA GLY A 262 -19.97 11.88 -4.58
C GLY A 262 -19.43 11.61 -3.18
N LEU A 263 -20.26 11.85 -2.13
CA LEU A 263 -19.99 11.46 -0.75
C LEU A 263 -20.86 10.26 -0.40
N PRO A 264 -20.33 9.02 -0.32
CA PRO A 264 -21.12 7.85 0.07
C PRO A 264 -21.55 7.98 1.54
N LYS A 265 -22.85 8.22 1.80
CA LYS A 265 -23.35 8.45 3.17
C LYS A 265 -23.05 7.29 4.13
N GLU A 266 -22.94 6.07 3.60
CA GLU A 266 -22.64 4.87 4.38
C GLU A 266 -21.23 4.90 5.00
N MET A 267 -20.28 5.64 4.40
CA MET A 267 -18.91 5.81 4.92
C MET A 267 -18.80 6.99 5.93
N PHE A 268 -19.90 7.72 6.14
CA PHE A 268 -19.99 8.79 7.14
C PHE A 268 -20.92 8.43 8.29
N GLY A 269 -21.08 7.15 8.60
CA GLY A 269 -21.98 6.62 9.62
C GLY A 269 -21.44 6.70 11.06
N GLU A 270 -22.02 5.84 11.92
CA GLU A 270 -21.57 5.65 13.30
C GLU A 270 -20.15 5.05 13.34
N GLY A 271 -19.38 5.39 14.36
CA GLY A 271 -17.99 4.93 14.53
C GLY A 271 -16.94 5.84 13.87
N LEU A 272 -17.32 6.73 12.96
CA LEU A 272 -16.41 7.72 12.39
C LEU A 272 -16.10 8.83 13.40
N SER A 273 -14.82 9.02 13.75
CA SER A 273 -14.40 10.05 14.70
C SER A 273 -14.76 11.45 14.21
N ALA A 274 -15.08 12.35 15.15
CA ALA A 274 -15.46 13.73 14.83
C ALA A 274 -14.35 14.50 14.11
N ASP A 275 -13.09 14.24 14.46
CA ASP A 275 -11.94 14.91 13.87
C ASP A 275 -11.71 14.43 12.42
N VAL A 276 -11.82 13.11 12.16
CA VAL A 276 -11.76 12.55 10.80
C VAL A 276 -12.90 13.10 9.94
N ARG A 277 -14.14 13.06 10.45
CA ARG A 277 -15.30 13.63 9.74
C ARG A 277 -15.05 15.09 9.36
N LYS A 278 -14.59 15.90 10.32
CA LYS A 278 -14.31 17.33 10.12
C LYS A 278 -13.26 17.57 9.03
N ALA A 279 -12.13 16.84 9.07
CA ALA A 279 -11.05 17.00 8.10
C ALA A 279 -11.50 16.60 6.69
N VAL A 280 -12.17 15.46 6.55
CA VAL A 280 -12.69 14.96 5.26
C VAL A 280 -13.76 15.88 4.68
N MET A 281 -14.67 16.39 5.50
CA MET A 281 -15.67 17.36 5.05
C MET A 281 -15.05 18.71 4.65
N ASN A 282 -13.93 19.10 5.29
CA ASN A 282 -13.18 20.28 4.84
C ASN A 282 -12.52 20.08 3.47
N ALA A 283 -12.00 18.88 3.19
CA ALA A 283 -11.49 18.52 1.86
C ALA A 283 -12.61 18.61 0.80
N ALA A 284 -13.80 18.09 1.11
CA ALA A 284 -14.96 18.19 0.23
C ALA A 284 -15.34 19.65 -0.06
N LYS A 285 -15.43 20.50 0.98
CA LYS A 285 -15.69 21.96 0.84
C LYS A 285 -14.57 22.66 0.06
N THR A 286 -13.34 22.20 0.16
CA THR A 286 -12.23 22.76 -0.62
C THR A 286 -12.43 22.47 -2.11
N LEU A 287 -12.83 21.26 -2.49
CA LEU A 287 -13.17 20.94 -3.88
C LEU A 287 -14.35 21.78 -4.40
N GLU A 288 -15.37 22.05 -3.57
CA GLU A 288 -16.47 22.96 -3.94
C GLU A 288 -15.97 24.38 -4.23
N ARG A 289 -15.10 24.91 -3.37
CA ARG A 289 -14.48 26.25 -3.58
C ARG A 289 -13.65 26.31 -4.87
N LEU A 290 -13.05 25.18 -5.27
CA LEU A 290 -12.32 25.07 -6.53
C LEU A 290 -13.24 24.83 -7.76
N GLY A 291 -14.56 24.79 -7.55
CA GLY A 291 -15.56 24.74 -8.61
C GLY A 291 -16.07 23.34 -8.95
N ALA A 292 -15.78 22.32 -8.15
CA ALA A 292 -16.45 21.03 -8.25
C ALA A 292 -17.86 21.10 -7.63
N THR A 293 -18.74 20.17 -8.04
CA THR A 293 -20.05 19.96 -7.40
C THR A 293 -19.93 18.75 -6.47
N VAL A 294 -20.19 18.96 -5.18
CA VAL A 294 -20.18 17.89 -4.19
C VAL A 294 -21.61 17.50 -3.84
N LYS A 295 -21.94 16.20 -3.87
CA LYS A 295 -23.28 15.71 -3.49
C LYS A 295 -23.20 14.41 -2.70
N GLU A 296 -24.15 14.21 -1.78
CA GLU A 296 -24.33 12.93 -1.11
C GLU A 296 -24.84 11.87 -2.09
N VAL A 297 -24.33 10.64 -1.98
CA VAL A 297 -24.77 9.48 -2.74
C VAL A 297 -25.00 8.30 -1.80
N SER A 298 -25.79 7.32 -2.21
CA SER A 298 -26.08 6.12 -1.40
C SER A 298 -25.62 4.87 -2.13
N ILE A 299 -24.88 4.03 -1.41
CA ILE A 299 -24.37 2.73 -1.87
C ILE A 299 -24.62 1.71 -0.75
N PRO A 300 -25.87 1.24 -0.57
CA PRO A 300 -26.27 0.44 0.59
C PRO A 300 -25.45 -0.83 0.83
N SER A 301 -24.92 -1.45 -0.24
CA SER A 301 -24.10 -2.66 -0.15
C SER A 301 -22.75 -2.46 0.53
N LEU A 302 -22.28 -1.22 0.72
CA LEU A 302 -21.04 -0.94 1.49
C LEU A 302 -21.12 -1.47 2.92
N LYS A 303 -22.30 -1.50 3.53
CA LYS A 303 -22.52 -2.02 4.88
C LYS A 303 -22.18 -3.51 5.05
N VAL A 304 -22.21 -4.28 3.97
CA VAL A 304 -21.92 -5.72 3.97
C VAL A 304 -20.61 -6.07 3.23
N ALA A 305 -19.87 -5.07 2.77
CA ALA A 305 -18.60 -5.26 2.06
C ALA A 305 -17.52 -5.86 2.97
N LEU A 306 -17.42 -5.36 4.21
CA LEU A 306 -16.41 -5.81 5.17
C LEU A 306 -16.50 -7.31 5.50
N PRO A 307 -17.67 -7.85 5.98
CA PRO A 307 -17.78 -9.29 6.20
C PRO A 307 -17.57 -10.13 4.94
N ALA A 308 -18.03 -9.68 3.78
CA ALA A 308 -17.76 -10.38 2.52
C ALA A 308 -16.27 -10.45 2.20
N TYR A 309 -15.52 -9.36 2.43
CA TYR A 309 -14.06 -9.34 2.26
C TYR A 309 -13.38 -10.37 3.15
N TYR A 310 -13.72 -10.43 4.45
CA TYR A 310 -13.06 -11.38 5.36
C TYR A 310 -13.32 -12.84 5.00
N VAL A 311 -14.50 -13.15 4.48
CA VAL A 311 -14.81 -14.48 3.94
C VAL A 311 -13.97 -14.76 2.68
N LEU A 312 -13.97 -13.87 1.70
CA LEU A 312 -13.25 -14.08 0.43
C LEU A 312 -11.74 -14.11 0.63
N SER A 313 -11.19 -13.13 1.34
CA SER A 313 -9.74 -13.04 1.55
C SER A 313 -9.20 -14.22 2.37
N SER A 314 -9.92 -14.67 3.40
CA SER A 314 -9.52 -15.83 4.19
C SER A 314 -9.61 -17.13 3.39
N ALA A 315 -10.67 -17.30 2.58
CA ALA A 315 -10.81 -18.46 1.69
C ALA A 315 -9.64 -18.55 0.70
N GLU A 316 -9.28 -17.44 0.06
CA GLU A 316 -8.15 -17.38 -0.86
C GLU A 316 -6.80 -17.56 -0.14
N ALA A 317 -6.63 -16.98 1.06
CA ALA A 317 -5.45 -17.17 1.90
C ALA A 317 -5.22 -18.64 2.25
N SER A 318 -6.27 -19.37 2.67
CA SER A 318 -6.17 -20.79 3.00
C SER A 318 -5.63 -21.61 1.84
N SER A 319 -6.04 -21.30 0.61
CA SER A 319 -5.57 -21.95 -0.61
C SER A 319 -4.16 -21.48 -1.00
N ASN A 320 -3.89 -20.17 -0.96
CA ASN A 320 -2.59 -19.61 -1.35
C ASN A 320 -1.46 -20.04 -0.40
N LEU A 321 -1.72 -20.10 0.90
CA LEU A 321 -0.71 -20.46 1.90
C LEU A 321 -0.56 -21.98 2.09
N ALA A 322 -1.34 -22.80 1.41
CA ALA A 322 -1.19 -24.27 1.42
C ALA A 322 0.17 -24.73 0.88
N ARG A 323 0.80 -23.91 0.02
CA ARG A 323 2.13 -24.22 -0.57
C ARG A 323 3.29 -24.10 0.41
N PHE A 324 3.11 -23.42 1.54
CA PHE A 324 4.14 -23.24 2.58
C PHE A 324 4.02 -24.38 3.60
N ASP A 325 4.72 -25.46 3.34
CA ASP A 325 4.60 -26.75 4.03
C ASP A 325 5.90 -27.21 4.73
N GLY A 326 7.01 -26.48 4.53
CA GLY A 326 8.32 -26.83 5.07
C GLY A 326 9.00 -28.00 4.36
N VAL A 327 8.46 -28.47 3.24
CA VAL A 327 9.03 -29.59 2.47
C VAL A 327 9.97 -29.11 1.37
N ARG A 328 9.49 -28.20 0.50
CA ARG A 328 10.26 -27.68 -0.64
C ARG A 328 11.09 -26.46 -0.31
N TYR A 329 10.60 -25.60 0.56
CA TYR A 329 11.25 -24.36 1.01
C TYR A 329 10.56 -23.85 2.27
N GLY A 330 11.16 -22.87 2.93
CA GLY A 330 10.65 -22.26 4.14
C GLY A 330 11.00 -23.04 5.41
N HIS A 331 10.43 -22.59 6.54
CA HIS A 331 10.66 -23.19 7.84
C HIS A 331 10.23 -24.65 7.87
N ARG A 332 11.11 -25.51 8.36
CA ARG A 332 10.86 -26.93 8.59
C ARG A 332 11.12 -27.26 10.04
N ALA A 333 10.17 -27.92 10.70
CA ALA A 333 10.34 -28.40 12.05
C ALA A 333 11.57 -29.31 12.15
N ALA A 334 12.35 -29.13 13.22
CA ALA A 334 13.58 -29.88 13.43
C ALA A 334 13.31 -31.36 13.80
N GLU A 335 12.22 -31.61 14.52
CA GLU A 335 11.86 -32.93 15.03
C GLU A 335 10.41 -33.29 14.67
N TYR A 336 10.21 -34.44 14.05
CA TYR A 336 8.89 -34.99 13.69
C TYR A 336 8.99 -36.52 13.55
N ALA A 337 7.92 -37.22 13.93
CA ALA A 337 7.88 -38.69 13.87
C ALA A 337 7.49 -39.19 12.49
N ASP A 338 6.61 -38.46 11.78
CA ASP A 338 6.10 -38.85 10.47
C ASP A 338 5.80 -37.61 9.61
N LEU A 339 5.25 -37.84 8.41
CA LEU A 339 4.95 -36.79 7.44
C LEU A 339 3.82 -35.85 7.93
N GLU A 340 2.82 -36.38 8.62
CA GLU A 340 1.71 -35.58 9.16
C GLU A 340 2.23 -34.62 10.23
N GLU A 341 3.04 -35.13 11.14
CA GLU A 341 3.65 -34.31 12.19
C GLU A 341 4.62 -33.27 11.62
N LEU A 342 5.37 -33.59 10.54
CA LEU A 342 6.20 -32.61 9.84
C LEU A 342 5.36 -31.40 9.36
N TYR A 343 4.23 -31.66 8.68
CA TYR A 343 3.35 -30.59 8.20
C TYR A 343 2.76 -29.80 9.36
N LEU A 344 2.24 -30.46 10.39
CA LEU A 344 1.61 -29.82 11.53
C LEU A 344 2.60 -28.90 12.29
N LYS A 345 3.78 -29.43 12.62
CA LYS A 345 4.80 -28.68 13.36
C LYS A 345 5.36 -27.53 12.55
N SER A 346 5.78 -27.77 11.28
CA SER A 346 6.36 -26.73 10.44
C SER A 346 5.41 -25.54 10.27
N ARG A 347 4.13 -25.79 10.02
CA ARG A 347 3.12 -24.75 9.87
C ARG A 347 2.76 -24.08 11.21
N SER A 348 2.70 -24.84 12.31
CA SER A 348 2.40 -24.30 13.63
C SER A 348 3.50 -23.38 14.16
N GLU A 349 4.76 -23.72 13.90
CA GLU A 349 5.95 -22.95 14.29
C GLU A 349 6.20 -21.75 13.38
N GLY A 350 5.99 -21.96 12.05
CA GLY A 350 6.31 -21.00 11.01
C GLY A 350 5.31 -19.86 10.86
N PHE A 351 4.01 -20.09 11.10
CA PHE A 351 2.96 -19.09 10.97
C PHE A 351 2.59 -18.44 12.31
N GLY A 352 2.39 -17.13 12.30
CA GLY A 352 1.86 -16.35 13.40
C GLY A 352 0.35 -16.57 13.64
N ALA A 353 -0.15 -16.00 14.72
CA ALA A 353 -1.52 -16.24 15.21
C ALA A 353 -2.59 -15.73 14.22
N GLU A 354 -2.40 -14.53 13.64
CA GLU A 354 -3.38 -13.97 12.69
C GLU A 354 -3.43 -14.79 11.40
N VAL A 355 -2.30 -15.17 10.84
CA VAL A 355 -2.24 -16.02 9.64
C VAL A 355 -2.93 -17.37 9.87
N LYS A 356 -2.68 -18.02 11.00
CA LYS A 356 -3.37 -19.27 11.39
C LYS A 356 -4.88 -19.08 11.49
N ARG A 357 -5.34 -17.97 12.07
CA ARG A 357 -6.77 -17.63 12.18
C ARG A 357 -7.41 -17.48 10.79
N ARG A 358 -6.74 -16.77 9.85
CA ARG A 358 -7.25 -16.61 8.48
C ARG A 358 -7.29 -17.92 7.71
N ILE A 359 -6.26 -18.77 7.86
CA ILE A 359 -6.25 -20.11 7.24
C ILE A 359 -7.41 -20.96 7.77
N LEU A 360 -7.64 -21.00 9.09
CA LEU A 360 -8.73 -21.75 9.68
C LEU A 360 -10.11 -21.23 9.23
N LEU A 361 -10.31 -19.92 9.25
CA LEU A 361 -11.56 -19.29 8.78
C LEU A 361 -11.80 -19.61 7.29
N GLY A 362 -10.77 -19.51 6.46
CA GLY A 362 -10.86 -19.81 5.03
C GLY A 362 -11.19 -21.27 4.76
N THR A 363 -10.52 -22.19 5.45
CA THR A 363 -10.80 -23.63 5.35
C THR A 363 -12.22 -23.94 5.76
N TYR A 364 -12.70 -23.34 6.85
CA TYR A 364 -14.10 -23.48 7.30
C TYR A 364 -15.10 -23.00 6.26
N THR A 365 -14.90 -21.80 5.71
CA THR A 365 -15.84 -21.21 4.73
C THR A 365 -15.86 -21.94 3.38
N LEU A 366 -14.80 -22.70 3.05
CA LEU A 366 -14.70 -23.53 1.85
C LEU A 366 -15.15 -24.97 2.06
N SER A 367 -15.42 -25.40 3.32
CA SER A 367 -15.76 -26.78 3.61
C SER A 367 -17.18 -27.15 3.15
N ALA A 368 -17.43 -28.44 3.00
CA ALA A 368 -18.74 -28.99 2.60
C ALA A 368 -19.84 -28.51 3.57
N GLY A 369 -20.97 -28.05 3.04
CA GLY A 369 -22.10 -27.51 3.80
C GLY A 369 -21.98 -26.01 4.16
N TYR A 370 -20.77 -25.41 4.13
CA TYR A 370 -20.57 -24.00 4.44
C TYR A 370 -20.24 -23.14 3.20
N PHE A 371 -19.77 -23.77 2.13
CA PHE A 371 -19.41 -23.08 0.88
C PHE A 371 -20.57 -22.21 0.34
N ASP A 372 -21.77 -22.75 0.22
CA ASP A 372 -22.94 -22.02 -0.28
C ASP A 372 -23.42 -20.93 0.69
N ALA A 373 -23.33 -21.20 2.00
CA ALA A 373 -23.79 -20.29 3.04
C ALA A 373 -22.89 -19.07 3.23
N TYR A 374 -21.58 -19.21 3.01
CA TYR A 374 -20.58 -18.14 3.25
C TYR A 374 -19.89 -17.69 1.97
N TYR A 375 -19.09 -18.56 1.33
CA TYR A 375 -18.25 -18.15 0.21
C TYR A 375 -19.08 -17.68 -1.00
N LYS A 376 -20.07 -18.45 -1.40
CA LYS A 376 -20.95 -18.09 -2.52
C LYS A 376 -21.75 -16.81 -2.23
N LYS A 377 -22.22 -16.63 -0.99
CA LYS A 377 -22.88 -15.38 -0.58
C LYS A 377 -21.92 -14.19 -0.63
N ALA A 378 -20.67 -14.35 -0.19
CA ALA A 378 -19.69 -13.28 -0.28
C ALA A 378 -19.40 -12.89 -1.74
N LEU A 379 -19.37 -13.83 -2.69
CA LEU A 379 -19.28 -13.53 -4.12
C LEU A 379 -20.51 -12.78 -4.66
N GLN A 380 -21.71 -13.11 -4.16
CA GLN A 380 -22.94 -12.37 -4.50
C GLN A 380 -22.87 -10.93 -3.98
N VAL A 381 -22.41 -10.73 -2.74
CA VAL A 381 -22.18 -9.40 -2.16
C VAL A 381 -21.16 -8.62 -2.99
N ARG A 382 -20.04 -9.26 -3.37
CA ARG A 382 -19.04 -8.64 -4.28
C ARG A 382 -19.71 -8.12 -5.56
N THR A 383 -20.55 -8.94 -6.18
CA THR A 383 -21.29 -8.56 -7.40
C THR A 383 -22.22 -7.37 -7.16
N LEU A 384 -22.91 -7.34 -6.02
CA LEU A 384 -23.80 -6.25 -5.64
C LEU A 384 -23.03 -4.94 -5.44
N VAL A 385 -21.91 -4.97 -4.70
CA VAL A 385 -21.04 -3.80 -4.48
C VAL A 385 -20.53 -3.24 -5.81
N ILE A 386 -20.07 -4.10 -6.72
CA ILE A 386 -19.61 -3.69 -8.06
C ILE A 386 -20.75 -2.99 -8.83
N ARG A 387 -21.96 -3.57 -8.81
CA ARG A 387 -23.12 -3.00 -9.54
C ARG A 387 -23.53 -1.64 -9.00
N GLU A 388 -23.61 -1.48 -7.68
CA GLU A 388 -24.01 -0.22 -7.06
C GLU A 388 -22.96 0.87 -7.26
N LEU A 389 -21.65 0.56 -7.10
CA LEU A 389 -20.57 1.49 -7.41
C LEU A 389 -20.60 1.94 -8.88
N ASN A 390 -20.72 1.00 -9.81
CA ASN A 390 -20.82 1.33 -11.25
C ASN A 390 -22.07 2.17 -11.58
N ALA A 391 -23.18 1.98 -10.86
CA ALA A 391 -24.37 2.78 -11.05
C ALA A 391 -24.13 4.24 -10.60
N VAL A 392 -23.58 4.42 -9.40
CA VAL A 392 -23.28 5.76 -8.85
C VAL A 392 -22.25 6.50 -9.68
N GLN A 393 -21.23 5.80 -10.20
CA GLN A 393 -20.17 6.39 -11.05
C GLN A 393 -20.65 6.91 -12.42
N LYS A 394 -21.90 6.68 -12.81
CA LYS A 394 -22.52 7.36 -13.96
C LYS A 394 -22.94 8.80 -13.63
N ASP A 395 -23.22 9.05 -12.36
CA ASP A 395 -23.72 10.34 -11.88
C ASP A 395 -22.66 11.21 -11.23
N VAL A 396 -21.46 10.65 -10.93
CA VAL A 396 -20.32 11.33 -10.34
C VAL A 396 -19.03 10.92 -11.04
N ASP A 397 -18.06 11.82 -11.05
CA ASP A 397 -16.77 11.58 -11.71
C ASP A 397 -15.79 10.87 -10.76
N CYS A 398 -15.85 11.16 -9.45
CA CYS A 398 -15.20 10.37 -8.42
C CYS A 398 -15.98 10.41 -7.10
N LEU A 399 -15.64 9.50 -6.19
CA LEU A 399 -16.15 9.45 -4.83
C LEU A 399 -15.07 9.94 -3.85
N LEU A 400 -15.49 10.56 -2.76
CA LEU A 400 -14.63 11.02 -1.68
C LEU A 400 -15.14 10.46 -0.35
N SER A 401 -14.23 9.88 0.45
CA SER A 401 -14.56 9.29 1.75
C SER A 401 -13.41 9.41 2.75
N PRO A 402 -13.63 9.12 4.03
CA PRO A 402 -12.54 8.78 4.94
C PRO A 402 -11.73 7.57 4.43
N VAL A 403 -10.48 7.43 4.88
CA VAL A 403 -9.65 6.22 4.65
C VAL A 403 -9.87 5.22 5.78
N ALA A 404 -10.00 5.72 7.00
CA ALA A 404 -10.22 4.91 8.20
C ALA A 404 -11.11 5.68 9.18
N PRO A 405 -11.84 4.99 10.07
CA PRO A 405 -12.74 5.65 11.03
C PRO A 405 -12.01 6.53 12.06
N THR A 406 -10.74 6.24 12.34
CA THR A 406 -9.91 6.95 13.32
C THR A 406 -8.55 7.28 12.74
N THR A 407 -7.78 8.12 13.44
CA THR A 407 -6.34 8.28 13.24
C THR A 407 -5.57 7.10 13.86
N ALA A 408 -4.23 7.11 13.75
CA ALA A 408 -3.39 6.05 14.29
C ALA A 408 -3.62 5.84 15.79
N TYR A 409 -3.88 4.61 16.20
CA TYR A 409 -4.06 4.18 17.58
C TYR A 409 -2.74 3.70 18.20
N LYS A 410 -2.71 3.49 19.53
CA LYS A 410 -1.48 3.08 20.23
C LYS A 410 -1.10 1.62 19.92
N ILE A 411 0.18 1.34 19.89
CA ILE A 411 0.70 -0.02 19.80
C ILE A 411 0.15 -0.84 20.96
N GLY A 412 -0.34 -2.06 20.69
CA GLY A 412 -0.96 -2.96 21.65
C GLY A 412 -2.45 -2.72 21.92
N GLU A 413 -3.01 -1.58 21.51
CA GLU A 413 -4.38 -1.21 21.85
C GLU A 413 -5.45 -2.16 21.28
N LYS A 414 -5.26 -2.69 20.07
CA LYS A 414 -6.23 -3.56 19.39
C LYS A 414 -5.79 -5.02 19.24
N THR A 415 -4.65 -5.40 19.81
CA THR A 415 -4.12 -6.76 19.66
C THR A 415 -5.01 -7.84 20.28
N MET A 416 -5.76 -7.51 21.32
CA MET A 416 -6.69 -8.43 22.00
C MET A 416 -8.09 -8.47 21.38
N SER A 417 -8.40 -7.60 20.40
CA SER A 417 -9.70 -7.51 19.74
C SER A 417 -9.56 -7.53 18.20
N PRO A 418 -9.47 -8.73 17.58
CA PRO A 418 -9.37 -8.83 16.12
C PRO A 418 -10.51 -8.12 15.40
N LEU A 419 -11.71 -8.12 15.96
CA LEU A 419 -12.87 -7.45 15.37
C LEU A 419 -12.68 -5.93 15.30
N GLU A 420 -12.13 -5.31 16.32
CA GLU A 420 -11.85 -3.86 16.31
C GLU A 420 -10.75 -3.50 15.30
N MET A 421 -9.74 -4.37 15.13
CA MET A 421 -8.76 -4.22 14.08
C MET A 421 -9.44 -4.29 12.69
N TYR A 422 -10.32 -5.27 12.49
CA TYR A 422 -11.04 -5.46 11.22
C TYR A 422 -11.97 -4.30 10.87
N LEU A 423 -12.63 -3.69 11.84
CA LEU A 423 -13.47 -2.52 11.62
C LEU A 423 -12.69 -1.30 11.11
N GLY A 424 -11.38 -1.25 11.33
CA GLY A 424 -10.50 -0.22 10.76
C GLY A 424 -10.44 -0.20 9.24
N ASP A 425 -10.79 -1.31 8.57
CA ASP A 425 -10.72 -1.49 7.12
C ASP A 425 -12.06 -1.19 6.40
N ILE A 426 -13.09 -0.74 7.14
CA ILE A 426 -14.47 -0.61 6.62
C ILE A 426 -14.56 0.33 5.40
N ASP A 427 -13.78 1.40 5.38
CA ASP A 427 -13.81 2.41 4.33
C ASP A 427 -12.91 2.06 3.14
N THR A 428 -11.92 1.17 3.32
CA THR A 428 -10.98 0.81 2.25
C THR A 428 -11.36 -0.46 1.48
N VAL A 429 -11.92 -1.44 2.17
CA VAL A 429 -12.30 -2.76 1.62
C VAL A 429 -13.21 -2.69 0.38
N PRO A 430 -14.22 -1.81 0.29
CA PRO A 430 -15.10 -1.74 -0.88
C PRO A 430 -14.34 -1.52 -2.20
N VAL A 431 -13.25 -0.77 -2.15
CA VAL A 431 -12.39 -0.46 -3.32
C VAL A 431 -11.70 -1.71 -3.85
N ASN A 432 -11.25 -2.61 -2.94
CA ASN A 432 -10.64 -3.89 -3.31
C ASN A 432 -11.68 -4.87 -3.86
N ILE A 433 -12.84 -4.98 -3.19
CA ILE A 433 -13.95 -5.84 -3.63
C ILE A 433 -14.39 -5.46 -5.04
N ALA A 434 -14.47 -4.17 -5.33
CA ALA A 434 -14.88 -3.69 -6.64
C ALA A 434 -13.75 -3.67 -7.69
N GLY A 435 -12.48 -3.80 -7.27
CA GLY A 435 -11.34 -3.73 -8.17
C GLY A 435 -11.04 -2.34 -8.75
N ILE A 436 -11.68 -1.29 -8.23
CA ILE A 436 -11.53 0.10 -8.68
C ILE A 436 -10.28 0.76 -8.07
N PRO A 437 -9.75 1.87 -8.62
CA PRO A 437 -8.64 2.59 -8.05
C PRO A 437 -9.06 3.40 -6.81
N GLY A 438 -8.11 3.60 -5.88
CA GLY A 438 -8.27 4.45 -4.70
C GLY A 438 -6.97 5.16 -4.34
N LEU A 439 -7.01 6.49 -4.26
CA LEU A 439 -5.91 7.36 -3.86
C LEU A 439 -6.18 7.88 -2.44
N SER A 440 -5.24 7.65 -1.53
CA SER A 440 -5.22 8.22 -0.18
C SER A 440 -4.20 9.35 -0.11
N LEU A 441 -4.61 10.49 0.46
CA LEU A 441 -3.71 11.62 0.72
C LEU A 441 -4.09 12.32 2.02
N PRO A 442 -3.14 13.01 2.69
CA PRO A 442 -3.42 13.79 3.89
C PRO A 442 -4.42 14.92 3.61
N CYS A 443 -5.38 15.16 4.51
CA CYS A 443 -6.36 16.26 4.38
C CYS A 443 -6.53 17.10 5.64
N GLY A 444 -5.81 16.79 6.71
CA GLY A 444 -5.83 17.53 7.97
C GLY A 444 -5.13 16.78 9.09
N LEU A 445 -5.18 17.37 10.27
CA LEU A 445 -4.70 16.76 11.51
C LEU A 445 -5.87 16.66 12.50
N ASP A 446 -5.83 15.64 13.36
CA ASP A 446 -6.72 15.56 14.52
C ASP A 446 -6.26 16.47 15.67
N ARG A 447 -6.98 16.48 16.81
CA ARG A 447 -6.62 17.29 17.99
C ARG A 447 -5.30 16.89 18.64
N ALA A 448 -4.82 15.68 18.40
CA ALA A 448 -3.52 15.20 18.88
C ALA A 448 -2.38 15.51 17.90
N GLY A 449 -2.67 16.14 16.76
CA GLY A 449 -1.70 16.44 15.70
C GLY A 449 -1.39 15.25 14.79
N LEU A 450 -2.22 14.19 14.81
CA LEU A 450 -2.05 13.03 13.98
C LEU A 450 -2.69 13.22 12.60
N PRO A 451 -2.09 12.69 11.52
CA PRO A 451 -2.62 12.82 10.18
C PRO A 451 -4.00 12.18 10.01
N VAL A 452 -4.86 12.88 9.26
CA VAL A 452 -6.13 12.38 8.76
C VAL A 452 -6.01 12.26 7.24
N GLY A 453 -6.30 11.06 6.72
CA GLY A 453 -6.34 10.81 5.27
C GLY A 453 -7.76 10.93 4.69
N VAL A 454 -7.83 11.49 3.47
CA VAL A 454 -9.02 11.40 2.60
C VAL A 454 -8.76 10.39 1.49
N GLN A 455 -9.78 9.64 1.09
CA GLN A 455 -9.74 8.68 -0.01
C GLN A 455 -10.55 9.21 -1.20
N LEU A 456 -9.93 9.20 -2.37
CA LEU A 456 -10.58 9.42 -3.67
C LEU A 456 -10.73 8.07 -4.37
N MET A 457 -11.94 7.73 -4.83
CA MET A 457 -12.25 6.47 -5.51
C MET A 457 -12.86 6.78 -6.87
N GLY A 458 -12.41 6.10 -7.91
CA GLY A 458 -12.89 6.34 -9.27
C GLY A 458 -13.36 5.08 -9.99
N ALA A 459 -13.87 5.24 -11.20
CA ALA A 459 -14.13 4.11 -12.07
C ALA A 459 -12.83 3.37 -12.43
N THR A 460 -12.94 2.13 -12.86
CA THR A 460 -11.79 1.36 -13.36
C THR A 460 -11.01 2.16 -14.39
N PHE A 461 -9.69 2.26 -14.18
CA PHE A 461 -8.75 3.01 -15.03
C PHE A 461 -8.94 4.54 -15.05
N SER A 462 -9.51 5.12 -14.01
CA SER A 462 -9.61 6.57 -13.83
C SER A 462 -8.51 7.17 -12.97
N GLU A 463 -7.39 6.50 -12.78
CA GLU A 463 -6.25 6.98 -11.98
C GLU A 463 -5.82 8.40 -12.36
N PRO A 464 -5.74 8.80 -13.65
CA PRO A 464 -5.38 10.18 -14.02
C PRO A 464 -6.36 11.21 -13.44
N LEU A 465 -7.66 10.89 -13.37
CA LEU A 465 -8.66 11.75 -12.74
C LEU A 465 -8.45 11.86 -11.22
N LEU A 466 -8.14 10.74 -10.55
CA LEU A 466 -7.86 10.75 -9.11
C LEU A 466 -6.62 11.56 -8.81
N TYR A 467 -5.56 11.47 -9.61
CA TYR A 467 -4.37 12.31 -9.47
C TYR A 467 -4.68 13.79 -9.72
N ARG A 468 -5.54 14.12 -10.70
CA ARG A 468 -6.00 15.49 -10.95
C ARG A 468 -6.73 16.08 -9.74
N VAL A 469 -7.65 15.33 -9.15
CA VAL A 469 -8.42 15.78 -7.96
C VAL A 469 -7.50 15.83 -6.73
N GLY A 470 -6.66 14.81 -6.53
CA GLY A 470 -5.70 14.75 -5.44
C GLY A 470 -4.69 15.89 -5.48
N TYR A 471 -4.13 16.19 -6.65
CA TYR A 471 -3.20 17.31 -6.85
C TYR A 471 -3.85 18.66 -6.53
N ALA A 472 -5.07 18.90 -6.99
CA ALA A 472 -5.80 20.13 -6.69
C ALA A 472 -6.09 20.30 -5.19
N LEU A 473 -6.37 19.20 -4.48
CA LEU A 473 -6.50 19.21 -3.02
C LEU A 473 -5.17 19.51 -2.33
N GLU A 474 -4.11 18.79 -2.69
CA GLU A 474 -2.76 18.92 -2.12
C GLU A 474 -2.23 20.35 -2.27
N GLU A 475 -2.30 20.95 -3.47
CA GLU A 475 -1.89 22.32 -3.74
C GLU A 475 -2.65 23.36 -2.88
N THR A 476 -3.94 23.09 -2.64
CA THR A 476 -4.80 24.06 -1.90
C THR A 476 -4.65 23.89 -0.39
N LEU A 477 -4.48 22.68 0.10
CA LEU A 477 -4.33 22.38 1.52
C LEU A 477 -2.90 22.67 2.02
N GLY A 478 -1.91 22.65 1.10
CA GLY A 478 -0.49 22.81 1.41
C GLY A 478 0.10 21.64 2.18
N GLU A 479 1.30 21.81 2.71
CA GLU A 479 2.00 20.77 3.49
C GLU A 479 1.33 20.56 4.85
N ILE A 480 0.47 19.54 4.95
CA ILE A 480 -0.25 19.17 6.19
C ILE A 480 0.69 18.52 7.19
N CYS A 481 1.52 17.61 6.70
CA CYS A 481 2.41 16.80 7.52
C CYS A 481 3.85 17.32 7.39
N LYS A 482 4.27 18.13 8.38
CA LYS A 482 5.65 18.60 8.48
C LYS A 482 6.65 17.46 8.69
N GLU A 483 7.96 17.76 8.63
CA GLU A 483 9.02 16.81 8.98
C GLU A 483 8.74 16.12 10.32
N ALA A 484 8.87 14.80 10.38
CA ALA A 484 8.72 14.06 11.62
C ALA A 484 9.88 14.37 12.56
N THR A 485 9.57 14.74 13.79
CA THR A 485 10.56 14.99 14.82
C THR A 485 10.94 13.66 15.47
N LEU A 486 12.03 13.03 15.00
CA LEU A 486 12.50 11.70 15.40
C LEU A 486 13.79 11.77 16.21
#